data_e7bac8c3fb2a2c6f2e4846c177bacc8b
#
_entry.id   e7bac8c3fb2a2c6f2e4846c177bacc8b
#
_cell.length_a   1.000
_cell.length_b   1.000
_cell.length_c   1.000
_cell.angle_alpha   90.00
_cell.angle_beta   90.00
_cell.angle_gamma   90.00
#
_symmetry.space_group_name_H-M   'P 1'
#
loop_
_entity.id
_entity.type
_entity.pdbx_description
1 polymer ?
#
loop_
_entity_poly.entity_id
_entity_poly.type
_entity_poly.pdbx_seq_one_letter_code
_entity_poly.pdbx_strand_id
1 'polypeptide(L)'
;SYDNSHPFIVETDLGNIKVYGTEFNVRRYTDEQIVRTTLVNGSVGFQSKESVTENYVKIEPGYQISYERGEDVVVKKVKVANEIAWHKQLFCFERCTLEEIMKDVARWYDVKVTFDNENLKGLSFTCTLDRYDEIEKLLRFFEEVYNIEFKIEGKHITIMEQ
;
A
#
# COMPACT_ATOMS: atom_id res chain seq x y z
N SER A 1 -19.37 -7.56 -19.77
CA SER A 1 -19.89 -6.62 -20.77
C SER A 1 -19.48 -5.22 -20.35
N TYR A 2 -18.77 -4.54 -21.23
CA TYR A 2 -18.41 -3.12 -21.04
C TYR A 2 -19.68 -2.28 -21.16
N ASP A 3 -20.19 -1.72 -20.07
CA ASP A 3 -21.27 -0.76 -20.10
C ASP A 3 -20.68 0.64 -19.85
N ASN A 4 -20.41 1.37 -20.93
CA ASN A 4 -19.93 2.76 -20.86
C ASN A 4 -21.00 3.75 -20.37
N SER A 5 -22.26 3.32 -20.27
CA SER A 5 -23.38 4.18 -19.88
C SER A 5 -23.55 4.29 -18.36
N HIS A 6 -22.97 3.34 -17.58
CA HIS A 6 -23.07 3.33 -16.12
C HIS A 6 -21.68 3.17 -15.50
N PRO A 7 -20.91 4.24 -15.31
CA PRO A 7 -19.60 4.18 -14.70
C PRO A 7 -19.73 3.72 -13.25
N PHE A 8 -18.90 2.75 -12.86
CA PHE A 8 -18.76 2.34 -11.46
C PHE A 8 -17.90 3.37 -10.72
N ILE A 9 -18.36 3.83 -9.56
CA ILE A 9 -17.63 4.80 -8.74
C ILE A 9 -17.27 4.14 -7.41
N VAL A 10 -15.98 4.13 -7.08
CA VAL A 10 -15.48 3.81 -5.75
C VAL A 10 -15.32 5.10 -4.97
N GLU A 11 -16.10 5.25 -3.91
CA GLU A 11 -16.03 6.41 -3.03
C GLU A 11 -15.10 6.13 -1.84
N THR A 12 -14.19 7.08 -1.58
CA THR A 12 -13.36 7.11 -0.38
C THR A 12 -13.55 8.44 0.34
N ASP A 13 -13.03 8.55 1.56
CA ASP A 13 -13.03 9.82 2.30
C ASP A 13 -12.09 10.89 1.69
N LEU A 14 -11.13 10.47 0.85
CA LEU A 14 -10.18 11.36 0.18
C LEU A 14 -10.56 11.70 -1.26
N GLY A 15 -11.32 10.87 -1.94
CA GLY A 15 -11.68 11.10 -3.34
C GLY A 15 -12.53 10.00 -3.94
N ASN A 16 -12.98 10.26 -5.15
CA ASN A 16 -13.80 9.37 -5.96
C ASN A 16 -12.97 8.76 -7.09
N ILE A 17 -13.07 7.45 -7.28
CA ILE A 17 -12.43 6.73 -8.37
C ILE A 17 -13.51 6.29 -9.35
N LYS A 18 -13.50 6.86 -10.56
CA LYS A 18 -14.43 6.54 -11.62
C LYS A 18 -13.82 5.49 -12.55
N VAL A 19 -14.54 4.40 -12.73
CA VAL A 19 -14.06 3.18 -13.39
C VAL A 19 -14.90 2.90 -14.65
N TYR A 20 -14.22 2.60 -15.74
CA TYR A 20 -14.83 2.37 -17.05
C TYR A 20 -14.49 0.95 -17.57
N GLY A 21 -15.00 -0.09 -16.87
CA GLY A 21 -14.77 -1.48 -17.27
C GLY A 21 -13.31 -1.92 -17.16
N THR A 22 -12.78 -2.05 -15.95
CA THR A 22 -11.36 -1.92 -15.63
C THR A 22 -10.93 -2.97 -14.63
N GLU A 23 -9.70 -3.46 -14.75
CA GLU A 23 -8.98 -4.13 -13.68
C GLU A 23 -8.06 -3.12 -12.99
N PHE A 24 -8.27 -2.93 -11.70
CA PHE A 24 -7.58 -1.91 -10.91
C PHE A 24 -7.46 -2.34 -9.46
N ASN A 25 -6.53 -1.73 -8.73
CA ASN A 25 -6.36 -1.89 -7.29
C ASN A 25 -6.55 -0.53 -6.60
N VAL A 26 -7.31 -0.49 -5.52
CA VAL A 26 -7.43 0.68 -4.63
C VAL A 26 -6.92 0.30 -3.26
N ARG A 27 -5.97 1.08 -2.76
CA ARG A 27 -5.45 0.98 -1.40
C ARG A 27 -5.79 2.26 -0.64
N ARG A 28 -6.66 2.12 0.35
CA ARG A 28 -7.01 3.18 1.31
C ARG A 28 -7.22 2.55 2.68
N TYR A 29 -6.37 2.89 3.60
CA TYR A 29 -6.46 2.47 4.98
C TYR A 29 -6.79 3.66 5.89
N THR A 30 -7.56 3.43 6.94
CA THR A 30 -8.03 4.49 7.84
C THR A 30 -6.92 5.13 8.67
N ASP A 31 -5.84 4.42 8.87
CA ASP A 31 -4.62 4.85 9.58
C ASP A 31 -3.59 5.55 8.67
N GLU A 32 -3.86 5.64 7.36
CA GLU A 32 -3.06 6.40 6.39
C GLU A 32 -3.84 7.61 5.86
N GLN A 33 -3.16 8.73 5.62
CA GLN A 33 -3.78 9.93 5.01
C GLN A 33 -3.66 9.93 3.48
N ILE A 34 -3.46 8.77 2.88
CA ILE A 34 -3.22 8.61 1.45
C ILE A 34 -4.14 7.56 0.84
N VAL A 35 -4.62 7.83 -0.38
CA VAL A 35 -5.26 6.84 -1.26
C VAL A 35 -4.38 6.56 -2.45
N ARG A 36 -4.23 5.29 -2.82
CA ARG A 36 -3.50 4.86 -4.02
C ARG A 36 -4.42 4.07 -4.93
N THR A 37 -4.41 4.39 -6.22
CA THR A 37 -5.18 3.69 -7.23
C THR A 37 -4.25 3.27 -8.36
N THR A 38 -4.08 1.97 -8.55
CA THR A 38 -3.22 1.40 -9.62
C THR A 38 -4.09 0.82 -10.72
N LEU A 39 -3.81 1.19 -11.97
CA LEU A 39 -4.51 0.67 -13.13
C LEU A 39 -3.75 -0.50 -13.75
N VAL A 40 -4.42 -1.66 -13.82
CA VAL A 40 -3.91 -2.87 -14.46
C VAL A 40 -4.31 -2.89 -15.94
N ASN A 41 -5.62 -2.69 -16.21
CA ASN A 41 -6.17 -2.70 -17.56
C ASN A 41 -7.42 -1.82 -17.62
N GLY A 42 -7.71 -1.22 -18.77
CA GLY A 42 -8.89 -0.38 -19.01
C GLY A 42 -8.63 1.12 -18.78
N SER A 43 -9.54 1.83 -18.11
CA SER A 43 -9.46 3.26 -17.84
C SER A 43 -10.01 3.61 -16.46
N VAL A 44 -9.28 4.41 -15.71
CA VAL A 44 -9.63 4.91 -14.37
C VAL A 44 -9.37 6.40 -14.29
N GLY A 45 -10.26 7.13 -13.64
CA GLY A 45 -10.05 8.52 -13.26
C GLY A 45 -10.20 8.70 -11.76
N PHE A 46 -9.39 9.57 -11.17
CA PHE A 46 -9.46 9.98 -9.77
C PHE A 46 -9.80 11.47 -9.66
N GLN A 47 -10.65 11.80 -8.70
CA GLN A 47 -10.98 13.17 -8.32
C GLN A 47 -10.92 13.28 -6.79
N SER A 48 -10.12 14.20 -6.27
CA SER A 48 -10.10 14.45 -4.83
C SER A 48 -11.39 15.12 -4.37
N LYS A 49 -11.81 14.88 -3.12
CA LYS A 49 -12.98 15.58 -2.55
C LYS A 49 -12.74 17.07 -2.31
N GLU A 50 -11.49 17.49 -2.30
CA GLU A 50 -11.09 18.89 -2.15
C GLU A 50 -10.96 19.61 -3.49
N SER A 51 -11.10 18.88 -4.62
CA SER A 51 -11.01 19.46 -5.95
C SER A 51 -12.19 20.41 -6.21
N VAL A 52 -11.88 21.63 -6.62
CA VAL A 52 -12.87 22.63 -7.05
C VAL A 52 -13.38 22.39 -8.46
N THR A 53 -12.79 21.44 -9.20
CA THR A 53 -13.17 21.10 -10.57
C THR A 53 -13.84 19.73 -10.62
N GLU A 54 -14.75 19.54 -11.57
CA GLU A 54 -15.38 18.23 -11.84
C GLU A 54 -14.49 17.28 -12.65
N ASN A 55 -13.24 17.67 -12.91
CA ASN A 55 -12.34 16.92 -13.77
C ASN A 55 -11.68 15.77 -13.02
N TYR A 56 -11.68 14.60 -13.64
CA TYR A 56 -10.97 13.41 -13.18
C TYR A 56 -9.57 13.35 -13.79
N VAL A 57 -8.55 13.15 -12.94
CA VAL A 57 -7.20 12.80 -13.38
C VAL A 57 -7.22 11.36 -13.87
N LYS A 58 -7.05 11.16 -15.19
CA LYS A 58 -7.04 9.82 -15.80
C LYS A 58 -5.63 9.26 -15.87
N ILE A 59 -5.52 7.94 -15.73
CA ILE A 59 -4.26 7.21 -15.91
C ILE A 59 -4.39 6.09 -16.92
N GLU A 60 -3.24 5.69 -17.46
CA GLU A 60 -3.07 4.56 -18.36
C GLU A 60 -2.67 3.29 -17.59
N PRO A 61 -2.85 2.08 -18.16
CA PRO A 61 -2.35 0.85 -17.57
C PRO A 61 -0.85 0.93 -17.24
N GLY A 62 -0.48 0.44 -16.06
CA GLY A 62 0.89 0.52 -15.55
C GLY A 62 1.18 1.76 -14.71
N TYR A 63 0.20 2.64 -14.51
CA TYR A 63 0.33 3.83 -13.67
C TYR A 63 -0.47 3.72 -12.39
N GLN A 64 -0.01 4.44 -11.38
CA GLN A 64 -0.67 4.63 -10.09
C GLN A 64 -0.89 6.11 -9.83
N ILE A 65 -2.09 6.44 -9.39
CA ILE A 65 -2.39 7.70 -8.71
C ILE A 65 -2.14 7.51 -7.23
N SER A 66 -1.52 8.50 -6.59
CA SER A 66 -1.50 8.68 -5.14
C SER A 66 -1.95 10.08 -4.80
N TYR A 67 -2.81 10.18 -3.80
CA TYR A 67 -3.29 11.44 -3.28
C TYR A 67 -3.29 11.43 -1.76
N GLU A 68 -2.63 12.40 -1.18
CA GLU A 68 -2.64 12.70 0.24
C GLU A 68 -3.46 13.98 0.48
N ARG A 69 -4.17 14.04 1.59
CA ARG A 69 -5.05 15.19 1.90
C ARG A 69 -4.25 16.49 1.94
N GLY A 70 -4.70 17.48 1.18
CA GLY A 70 -4.07 18.80 1.09
C GLY A 70 -2.89 18.89 0.13
N GLU A 71 -2.51 17.77 -0.52
CA GLU A 71 -1.41 17.72 -1.46
C GLU A 71 -1.89 17.60 -2.91
N ASP A 72 -0.98 17.72 -3.85
CA ASP A 72 -1.27 17.49 -5.26
C ASP A 72 -1.43 15.99 -5.58
N VAL A 73 -2.24 15.71 -6.60
CA VAL A 73 -2.37 14.35 -7.14
C VAL A 73 -1.09 13.96 -7.87
N VAL A 74 -0.43 12.91 -7.39
CA VAL A 74 0.80 12.38 -7.98
C VAL A 74 0.48 11.19 -8.88
N VAL A 75 0.98 11.20 -10.11
CA VAL A 75 0.88 10.08 -11.06
C VAL A 75 2.27 9.53 -11.33
N LYS A 76 2.46 8.24 -11.09
CA LYS A 76 3.75 7.57 -11.35
C LYS A 76 3.57 6.24 -12.06
N LYS A 77 4.56 5.84 -12.84
CA LYS A 77 4.64 4.49 -13.40
C LYS A 77 5.05 3.50 -12.30
N VAL A 78 4.39 2.35 -12.25
CA VAL A 78 4.64 1.31 -11.24
C VAL A 78 4.78 -0.07 -11.88
N LYS A 79 5.40 -0.98 -11.15
CA LYS A 79 5.37 -2.41 -11.47
C LYS A 79 4.04 -2.99 -10.97
N VAL A 80 3.06 -3.06 -11.85
CA VAL A 80 1.69 -3.54 -11.51
C VAL A 80 1.71 -4.86 -10.74
N ALA A 81 2.62 -5.78 -11.10
CA ALA A 81 2.74 -7.06 -10.41
C ALA A 81 2.99 -6.93 -8.89
N ASN A 82 3.72 -5.89 -8.46
CA ASN A 82 3.97 -5.61 -7.05
C ASN A 82 2.71 -5.09 -6.36
N GLU A 83 1.98 -4.20 -7.05
CA GLU A 83 0.78 -3.56 -6.50
C GLU A 83 -0.41 -4.52 -6.34
N ILE A 84 -0.42 -5.61 -7.11
CA ILE A 84 -1.44 -6.67 -7.06
C ILE A 84 -0.91 -7.99 -6.48
N ALA A 85 0.30 -7.99 -5.91
CA ALA A 85 0.95 -9.18 -5.35
C ALA A 85 0.11 -9.85 -4.24
N TRP A 86 -0.73 -9.08 -3.54
CA TRP A 86 -1.65 -9.59 -2.53
C TRP A 86 -2.66 -10.62 -3.09
N HIS A 87 -3.04 -10.56 -4.37
CA HIS A 87 -3.81 -11.61 -5.05
C HIS A 87 -3.06 -12.95 -5.12
N LYS A 88 -1.71 -12.89 -5.12
CA LYS A 88 -0.84 -14.08 -5.09
C LYS A 88 -0.39 -14.43 -3.69
N GLN A 89 -1.01 -13.82 -2.67
CA GLN A 89 -0.70 -14.07 -1.27
C GLN A 89 0.73 -13.67 -0.88
N LEU A 90 1.29 -12.67 -1.57
CA LEU A 90 2.65 -12.19 -1.35
C LEU A 90 2.65 -10.77 -0.78
N PHE A 91 3.63 -10.50 0.08
CA PHE A 91 4.15 -9.17 0.32
C PHE A 91 5.22 -8.88 -0.71
N CYS A 92 5.13 -7.77 -1.41
CA CYS A 92 6.12 -7.36 -2.39
C CYS A 92 6.56 -5.93 -2.06
N PHE A 93 7.75 -5.82 -1.51
CA PHE A 93 8.34 -4.55 -1.07
C PHE A 93 9.48 -4.16 -2.01
N GLU A 94 9.44 -2.95 -2.55
CA GLU A 94 10.49 -2.40 -3.40
C GLU A 94 10.91 -1.04 -2.87
N ARG A 95 12.08 -0.99 -2.23
CA ARG A 95 12.61 0.21 -1.54
C ARG A 95 11.65 0.78 -0.50
N CYS A 96 10.95 -0.13 0.22
CA CYS A 96 10.06 0.26 1.30
C CYS A 96 10.83 0.41 2.61
N THR A 97 10.44 1.38 3.42
CA THR A 97 10.99 1.53 4.76
C THR A 97 10.45 0.45 5.71
N LEU A 98 11.19 0.15 6.77
CA LEU A 98 10.75 -0.83 7.77
C LEU A 98 9.42 -0.38 8.41
N GLU A 99 9.20 0.92 8.58
CA GLU A 99 7.91 1.42 9.07
C GLU A 99 6.75 1.08 8.12
N GLU A 100 6.92 1.30 6.81
CA GLU A 100 5.90 0.98 5.81
C GLU A 100 5.62 -0.53 5.76
N ILE A 101 6.68 -1.35 5.80
CA ILE A 101 6.57 -2.81 5.83
C ILE A 101 5.82 -3.27 7.08
N MET A 102 6.20 -2.76 8.24
CA MET A 102 5.57 -3.16 9.51
C MET A 102 4.12 -2.71 9.62
N LYS A 103 3.70 -1.64 8.96
CA LYS A 103 2.28 -1.28 8.83
C LYS A 103 1.49 -2.36 8.07
N ASP A 104 2.03 -2.88 6.97
CA ASP A 104 1.38 -3.94 6.20
C ASP A 104 1.37 -5.27 6.95
N VAL A 105 2.47 -5.62 7.62
CA VAL A 105 2.60 -6.80 8.49
C VAL A 105 1.62 -6.72 9.65
N ALA A 106 1.55 -5.58 10.34
CA ALA A 106 0.64 -5.36 11.46
C ALA A 106 -0.82 -5.57 11.08
N ARG A 107 -1.24 -5.06 9.91
CA ARG A 107 -2.60 -5.25 9.40
C ARG A 107 -2.91 -6.70 9.06
N TRP A 108 -1.96 -7.39 8.44
CA TRP A 108 -2.17 -8.77 7.99
C TRP A 108 -2.25 -9.77 9.15
N TYR A 109 -1.37 -9.61 10.14
CA TYR A 109 -1.29 -10.51 11.29
C TYR A 109 -2.12 -10.06 12.50
N ASP A 110 -2.79 -8.91 12.39
CA ASP A 110 -3.58 -8.29 13.49
C ASP A 110 -2.72 -8.10 14.76
N VAL A 111 -1.55 -7.49 14.59
CA VAL A 111 -0.59 -7.18 15.66
C VAL A 111 -0.32 -5.69 15.76
N LYS A 112 0.13 -5.24 16.93
CA LYS A 112 0.62 -3.89 17.17
C LYS A 112 2.14 -3.88 17.09
N VAL A 113 2.70 -2.91 16.37
CA VAL A 113 4.15 -2.75 16.22
C VAL A 113 4.61 -1.44 16.86
N THR A 114 5.70 -1.49 17.61
CA THR A 114 6.38 -0.32 18.19
C THR A 114 7.86 -0.40 17.89
N PHE A 115 8.49 0.77 17.75
CA PHE A 115 9.92 0.92 17.56
C PHE A 115 10.53 1.51 18.83
N ASP A 116 11.54 0.87 19.38
CA ASP A 116 12.31 1.40 20.52
C ASP A 116 13.23 2.55 20.09
N ASN A 117 13.72 2.48 18.84
CA ASN A 117 14.55 3.51 18.22
C ASN A 117 13.92 3.98 16.89
N GLU A 118 13.61 5.27 16.82
CA GLU A 118 13.01 5.92 15.62
C GLU A 118 13.89 5.78 14.35
N ASN A 119 15.21 5.68 14.50
CA ASN A 119 16.12 5.50 13.36
C ASN A 119 15.87 4.19 12.60
N LEU A 120 15.35 3.16 13.27
CA LEU A 120 15.05 1.87 12.67
C LEU A 120 13.91 1.96 11.63
N LYS A 121 13.02 2.93 11.76
CA LYS A 121 11.90 3.15 10.84
C LYS A 121 12.36 3.36 9.40
N GLY A 122 13.49 4.04 9.22
CA GLY A 122 14.03 4.41 7.90
C GLY A 122 14.83 3.31 7.19
N LEU A 123 15.06 2.14 7.82
CA LEU A 123 15.76 1.02 7.18
C LEU A 123 14.99 0.57 5.94
N SER A 124 15.68 0.45 4.80
CA SER A 124 15.03 0.19 3.51
C SER A 124 15.26 -1.24 3.02
N PHE A 125 14.18 -1.88 2.56
CA PHE A 125 14.20 -3.26 2.09
C PHE A 125 13.62 -3.38 0.67
N THR A 126 14.13 -4.36 -0.07
CA THR A 126 13.53 -4.86 -1.31
C THR A 126 13.44 -6.38 -1.19
N CYS A 127 12.24 -6.91 -1.03
CA CYS A 127 12.01 -8.34 -0.85
C CYS A 127 10.61 -8.77 -1.26
N THR A 128 10.44 -10.08 -1.45
CA THR A 128 9.13 -10.71 -1.65
C THR A 128 8.99 -11.83 -0.63
N LEU A 129 7.93 -11.79 0.18
CA LEU A 129 7.68 -12.72 1.28
C LEU A 129 6.27 -13.30 1.16
N ASP A 130 6.09 -14.55 1.62
CA ASP A 130 4.77 -15.19 1.67
C ASP A 130 3.95 -14.63 2.83
N ARG A 131 2.67 -14.31 2.58
CA ARG A 131 1.76 -13.80 3.61
C ARG A 131 1.24 -14.88 4.56
N TYR A 132 1.35 -16.16 4.18
CA TYR A 132 0.89 -17.27 4.98
C TYR A 132 2.00 -17.94 5.80
N ASP A 133 3.25 -17.47 5.67
CA ASP A 133 4.31 -17.88 6.58
C ASP A 133 3.97 -17.45 8.03
N GLU A 134 4.52 -18.17 9.00
CA GLU A 134 4.47 -17.77 10.40
C GLU A 134 5.19 -16.42 10.57
N ILE A 135 4.63 -15.53 11.39
CA ILE A 135 5.15 -14.17 11.54
C ILE A 135 6.61 -14.17 12.01
N GLU A 136 6.97 -15.12 12.86
CA GLU A 136 8.34 -15.29 13.38
C GLU A 136 9.34 -15.56 12.24
N LYS A 137 8.95 -16.34 11.25
CA LYS A 137 9.78 -16.64 10.09
C LYS A 137 9.99 -15.39 9.23
N LEU A 138 8.92 -14.59 9.05
CA LEU A 138 8.99 -13.34 8.31
C LEU A 138 9.89 -12.33 9.03
N LEU A 139 9.79 -12.21 10.36
CA LEU A 139 10.59 -11.27 11.14
C LEU A 139 12.08 -11.65 11.15
N ARG A 140 12.42 -12.93 11.25
CA ARG A 140 13.81 -13.41 11.16
C ARG A 140 14.52 -12.98 9.87
N PHE A 141 13.79 -12.90 8.75
CA PHE A 141 14.36 -12.39 7.51
C PHE A 141 14.91 -10.96 7.68
N PHE A 142 14.20 -10.09 8.42
CA PHE A 142 14.66 -8.72 8.65
C PHE A 142 15.82 -8.65 9.64
N GLU A 143 15.84 -9.53 10.66
CA GLU A 143 16.96 -9.65 11.61
C GLU A 143 18.25 -10.09 10.93
N GLU A 144 18.18 -10.98 9.93
CA GLU A 144 19.34 -11.45 9.16
C GLU A 144 19.94 -10.36 8.26
N VAL A 145 19.16 -9.35 7.86
CA VAL A 145 19.60 -8.27 6.95
C VAL A 145 20.24 -7.11 7.71
N TYR A 146 19.69 -6.79 8.87
CA TYR A 146 20.16 -5.69 9.72
C TYR A 146 20.33 -6.17 11.16
N ASN A 147 21.14 -5.46 11.92
CA ASN A 147 21.36 -5.74 13.34
C ASN A 147 20.20 -5.23 14.20
N ILE A 148 19.03 -5.85 14.01
CA ILE A 148 17.77 -5.55 14.71
C ILE A 148 17.21 -6.83 15.33
N GLU A 149 16.40 -6.68 16.36
CA GLU A 149 15.70 -7.76 17.07
C GLU A 149 14.21 -7.46 17.17
N PHE A 150 13.38 -8.50 17.01
CA PHE A 150 11.93 -8.43 17.19
C PHE A 150 11.51 -9.19 18.44
N LYS A 151 11.04 -8.48 19.44
CA LYS A 151 10.44 -9.06 20.64
C LYS A 151 8.94 -9.20 20.46
N ILE A 152 8.41 -10.42 20.51
CA ILE A 152 6.98 -10.72 20.35
C ILE A 152 6.39 -11.01 21.73
N GLU A 153 5.39 -10.25 22.14
CA GLU A 153 4.63 -10.44 23.38
C GLU A 153 3.11 -10.45 23.06
N GLY A 154 2.57 -11.65 22.82
CA GLY A 154 1.20 -11.83 22.39
C GLY A 154 0.94 -11.16 21.03
N LYS A 155 0.09 -10.15 20.98
CA LYS A 155 -0.20 -9.36 19.78
C LYS A 155 0.64 -8.07 19.68
N HIS A 156 1.73 -7.97 20.40
CA HIS A 156 2.60 -6.80 20.38
C HIS A 156 4.01 -7.21 19.94
N ILE A 157 4.55 -6.45 19.00
CA ILE A 157 5.91 -6.60 18.49
C ILE A 157 6.68 -5.32 18.79
N THR A 158 7.81 -5.45 19.46
CA THR A 158 8.75 -4.34 19.69
C THR A 158 10.00 -4.57 18.84
N ILE A 159 10.41 -3.55 18.09
CA ILE A 159 11.60 -3.59 17.24
C ILE A 159 12.70 -2.81 17.93
N MET A 160 13.84 -3.46 18.14
CA MET A 160 14.99 -2.94 18.87
C MET A 160 16.25 -3.06 18.04
N GLU A 161 17.27 -2.28 18.38
CA GLU A 161 18.63 -2.46 17.89
C GLU A 161 19.29 -3.58 18.72
N GLN A 162 19.98 -4.50 18.06
CA GLN A 162 20.66 -5.64 18.70
C GLN A 162 21.98 -5.23 19.34
#